data_bbd3c53c8139dce5fbc35cdd319f67ed
#
_entry.id   bbd3c53c8139dce5fbc35cdd319f67ed
#
_cell.length_a   1.000
_cell.length_b   1.000
_cell.length_c   1.000
_cell.angle_alpha   90.00
_cell.angle_beta   90.00
_cell.angle_gamma   90.00
#
_symmetry.space_group_name_H-M   'P 1'
#
loop_
_entity.id
_entity.type
_entity.pdbx_description
1 polymer ?
#
loop_
_entity_poly.entity_id
_entity_poly.type
_entity_poly.pdbx_seq_one_letter_code
_entity_poly.pdbx_strand_id
1 'polypeptide(L)' 'MSFFQLRLKKESFKKKLRIGRKIKKICKKFKVKLLINDDVYLAKKLNADGCHLGQKDMNIS' A
#
# COMPACT_ATOMS: atom_id res chain seq x y z
N MET A 1 -4.74 -8.40 -15.48
CA MET A 1 -4.50 -8.48 -14.05
C MET A 1 -4.53 -7.10 -13.44
N SER A 2 -5.28 -6.91 -12.36
CA SER A 2 -5.48 -5.60 -11.78
C SER A 2 -4.80 -5.47 -10.42
N PHE A 3 -4.42 -4.26 -10.11
CA PHE A 3 -3.90 -3.96 -8.79
C PHE A 3 -4.34 -2.57 -8.39
N PHE A 4 -4.34 -2.33 -7.10
CA PHE A 4 -4.73 -1.05 -6.53
C PHE A 4 -3.55 -0.48 -5.76
N GLN A 5 -3.19 0.74 -6.04
CA GLN A 5 -2.12 1.41 -5.31
C GLN A 5 -2.70 2.34 -4.27
N LEU A 6 -2.32 2.14 -3.03
CA LEU A 6 -2.78 2.96 -1.93
C LEU A 6 -1.68 3.90 -1.51
N ARG A 7 -1.97 5.19 -1.51
CA ARG A 7 -1.01 6.20 -1.12
C ARG A 7 -1.63 7.13 -0.10
N LEU A 8 -1.13 7.05 1.11
CA LEU A 8 -1.62 7.88 2.21
C LEU A 8 -0.44 8.65 2.78
N LYS A 9 -0.44 9.95 2.62
CA LYS A 9 0.70 10.75 3.06
C LYS A 9 0.50 11.44 4.39
N LYS A 10 -0.65 12.01 4.59
CA LYS A 10 -0.87 12.87 5.75
C LYS A 10 -1.54 12.21 6.94
N GLU A 11 -2.04 11.03 6.76
CA GLU A 11 -2.73 10.35 7.85
C GLU A 11 -1.75 9.75 8.84
N SER A 12 -2.20 9.61 10.09
CA SER A 12 -1.41 8.92 11.09
C SER A 12 -1.31 7.44 10.72
N PHE A 13 -0.34 6.76 11.30
CA PHE A 13 -0.15 5.35 10.99
C PHE A 13 -1.39 4.53 11.34
N LYS A 14 -2.01 4.83 12.48
CA LYS A 14 -3.23 4.14 12.88
C LYS A 14 -4.33 4.30 11.83
N LYS A 15 -4.48 5.51 11.33
CA LYS A 15 -5.50 5.79 10.33
C LYS A 15 -5.16 5.07 9.02
N LYS A 16 -3.89 5.06 8.67
CA LYS A 16 -3.46 4.34 7.47
C LYS A 16 -3.79 2.86 7.57
N LEU A 17 -3.55 2.27 8.74
CA LEU A 17 -3.89 0.87 8.95
C LEU A 17 -5.38 0.61 8.79
N ARG A 18 -6.20 1.48 9.36
CA ARG A 18 -7.64 1.32 9.28
C ARG A 18 -8.12 1.37 7.84
N ILE A 19 -7.67 2.38 7.12
CA ILE A 19 -8.06 2.55 5.72
C ILE A 19 -7.54 1.39 4.90
N GLY A 20 -6.29 1.04 5.11
CA GLY A 20 -5.67 -0.05 4.36
C GLY A 20 -6.37 -1.37 4.55
N ARG A 21 -6.81 -1.65 5.77
CA ARG A 21 -7.52 -2.90 6.03
C ARG A 21 -8.82 -2.99 5.26
N LYS A 22 -9.54 -1.88 5.20
CA LYS A 22 -10.80 -1.84 4.45
C LYS A 22 -10.54 -2.07 2.97
N ILE A 23 -9.54 -1.39 2.44
CA ILE A 23 -9.22 -1.52 1.03
C ILE A 23 -8.69 -2.92 0.73
N LYS A 24 -7.92 -3.49 1.64
CA LYS A 24 -7.44 -4.84 1.43
C LYS A 24 -8.58 -5.85 1.33
N LYS A 25 -9.59 -5.69 2.17
CA LYS A 25 -10.76 -6.57 2.09
C LYS A 25 -11.43 -6.47 0.74
N ILE A 26 -11.58 -5.25 0.25
CA ILE A 26 -12.19 -5.03 -1.05
C ILE A 26 -11.35 -5.64 -2.15
N CYS A 27 -10.04 -5.42 -2.09
CA CYS A 27 -9.15 -5.98 -3.09
C CYS A 27 -9.21 -7.50 -3.11
N LYS A 28 -9.26 -8.10 -1.93
CA LYS A 28 -9.33 -9.54 -1.83
C LYS A 28 -10.65 -10.06 -2.42
N LYS A 29 -11.72 -9.34 -2.16
CA LYS A 29 -13.03 -9.74 -2.66
C LYS A 29 -13.07 -9.73 -4.19
N PHE A 30 -12.44 -8.74 -4.79
CA PHE A 30 -12.42 -8.62 -6.24
C PHE A 30 -11.18 -9.20 -6.89
N LYS A 31 -10.36 -9.89 -6.10
CA LYS A 31 -9.13 -10.51 -6.60
C LYS A 31 -8.19 -9.49 -7.23
N VAL A 32 -8.10 -8.34 -6.60
CA VAL A 32 -7.20 -7.27 -7.01
C VAL A 32 -6.03 -7.25 -6.03
N LYS A 33 -4.83 -7.04 -6.55
CA LYS A 33 -3.66 -6.94 -5.70
C LYS A 33 -3.56 -5.57 -5.06
N LEU A 34 -3.16 -5.54 -3.81
CA LEU A 34 -3.00 -4.29 -3.09
C LEU A 34 -1.53 -3.92 -2.99
N LEU A 35 -1.19 -2.75 -3.50
CA LEU A 35 0.16 -2.23 -3.42
C LEU A 35 0.15 -0.97 -2.56
N ILE A 36 1.12 -0.87 -1.66
CA ILE A 36 1.26 0.31 -0.81
C ILE A 36 2.37 1.18 -1.38
N ASN A 37 2.08 2.46 -1.51
CA ASN A 37 3.06 3.40 -2.05
C ASN A 37 3.88 4.04 -0.94
N ASP A 38 5.20 4.00 -1.09
CA ASP A 38 6.12 4.72 -0.21
C ASP A 38 6.08 4.36 1.26
N ASP A 39 5.54 3.23 1.63
CA ASP A 39 5.49 2.86 3.04
C ASP A 39 5.62 1.36 3.21
N VAL A 40 6.86 0.92 3.31
CA VAL A 40 7.16 -0.50 3.46
C VAL A 40 6.60 -1.06 4.76
N TYR A 41 6.70 -0.26 5.81
CA TYR A 41 6.22 -0.70 7.12
C TYR A 41 4.71 -0.95 7.11
N LEU A 42 3.99 -0.03 6.49
CA LEU A 42 2.55 -0.17 6.36
C LEU A 42 2.19 -1.39 5.52
N ALA A 43 2.93 -1.59 4.44
CA ALA A 43 2.70 -2.74 3.58
C ALA A 43 2.87 -4.05 4.36
N LYS A 44 3.86 -4.11 5.21
CA LYS A 44 4.09 -5.28 6.04
C LYS A 44 2.97 -5.48 7.04
N LYS A 45 2.55 -4.42 7.68
CA LYS A 45 1.48 -4.50 8.68
C LYS A 45 0.17 -4.92 8.06
N LEU A 46 -0.09 -4.47 6.85
CA LEU A 46 -1.31 -4.82 6.14
C LEU A 46 -1.21 -6.15 5.43
N ASN A 47 -0.01 -6.69 5.36
CA ASN A 47 0.22 -7.90 4.58
C ASN A 47 -0.22 -7.68 3.13
N ALA A 48 0.16 -6.52 2.59
CA ALA A 48 -0.18 -6.17 1.23
C ALA A 48 0.56 -7.05 0.23
N ASP A 49 0.08 -7.06 -0.99
CA ASP A 49 0.70 -7.88 -2.03
C ASP A 49 2.08 -7.36 -2.42
N GLY A 50 2.29 -6.05 -2.29
CA GLY A 50 3.57 -5.49 -2.58
C GLY A 50 3.68 -4.05 -2.13
N CYS A 51 4.86 -3.49 -2.29
CA CYS A 51 5.12 -2.12 -1.92
C CYS A 51 5.84 -1.43 -3.06
N HIS A 52 5.30 -0.32 -3.51
CA HIS A 52 5.91 0.46 -4.58
C HIS A 52 6.65 1.65 -3.99
N LEU A 53 7.94 1.64 -4.12
CA LEU A 53 8.76 2.75 -3.66
C LEU A 53 8.99 3.68 -4.83
N GLY A 54 8.42 4.84 -4.70
CA GLY A 54 8.56 5.79 -5.78
C GLY A 54 9.85 6.53 -5.69
N GLN A 55 10.87 6.18 -6.02
CA GLN A 55 11.97 6.84 -5.82
C GLN A 55 12.66 7.28 -6.86
N LYS A 56 12.82 8.07 -6.88
CA LYS A 56 13.30 8.58 -7.74
C LYS A 56 14.59 8.75 -7.59
N ASP A 57 15.06 8.74 -7.12
CA ASP A 57 16.10 8.72 -6.91
C ASP A 57 17.00 7.86 -6.92
N MET A 58 17.01 7.74 -7.06
CA MET A 58 17.61 6.97 -7.05
C MET A 58 18.40 6.59 -7.47
N ASN A 59 18.70 7.16 -7.64
CA ASN A 59 19.34 6.87 -7.98
C ASN A 59 20.06 6.34 -7.96
N ILE A 60 20.32 6.38 -7.87
CA ILE A 60 20.92 6.01 -7.86
C ILE A 60 21.41 5.59 -7.96
N SER A 61 21.65 5.64 -7.99
CA SER A 61 22.04 5.24 -8.00
C SER A 61 22.25 4.93 -7.86
#